data_ef3bd6e74880b99d7c1fd4644589257e
#
_entry.id   ef3bd6e74880b99d7c1fd4644589257e
#
_cell.length_a   1.000
_cell.length_b   1.000
_cell.length_c   1.000
_cell.angle_alpha   90.00
_cell.angle_beta   90.00
_cell.angle_gamma   90.00
#
_symmetry.space_group_name_H-M   'P 1'
#
loop_
_entity.id
_entity.type
_entity.pdbx_description
1 polymer ?
#
loop_
_entity_poly.entity_id
_entity_poly.type
_entity_poly.pdbx_seq_one_letter_code
_entity_poly.pdbx_strand_id
1 'polypeptide(L)'
;MEEENYSLLKDVALSCGISLFGVCRIDSFKEKIMGISPEVIESLPFAISLAFRLSDKVIEDIKDHPTQLYLHHYRQVNYLLDRVALLIADNIQKRGYDALPIPASQVIDWENQKGHLSHKLVAQEAGLGWIGRNNLLVTPEWGARVRLVTVLTNLPLKTDRRLKKDCDSCKACIKVCPAQAIKEKKEEFDHIACFETMKKFRKEYNISHYICGICVKACKGQIKH
;
A
#
# COMPACT_ATOMS: atom_id res chain seq x y z
N MET A 1 7.40 -1.31 -27.19
CA MET A 1 7.28 -2.54 -26.36
C MET A 1 7.09 -2.21 -24.87
N GLU A 2 8.05 -1.59 -24.16
CA GLU A 2 7.90 -1.29 -22.70
C GLU A 2 6.73 -0.35 -22.40
N GLU A 3 6.56 0.73 -23.17
CA GLU A 3 5.46 1.68 -23.06
C GLU A 3 4.10 1.03 -23.39
N GLU A 4 4.05 0.19 -24.39
CA GLU A 4 2.83 -0.54 -24.80
C GLU A 4 2.39 -1.52 -23.72
N ASN A 5 3.34 -2.30 -23.18
CA ASN A 5 3.07 -3.22 -22.08
C ASN A 5 2.57 -2.46 -20.84
N TYR A 6 3.23 -1.33 -20.53
CA TYR A 6 2.81 -0.44 -19.43
C TYR A 6 1.38 0.05 -19.62
N SER A 7 1.07 0.63 -20.79
CA SER A 7 -0.25 1.19 -21.10
C SER A 7 -1.33 0.12 -21.02
N LEU A 8 -1.09 -1.05 -21.61
CA LEU A 8 -2.03 -2.15 -21.60
C LEU A 8 -2.35 -2.64 -20.17
N LEU A 9 -1.33 -2.90 -19.34
CA LEU A 9 -1.58 -3.36 -17.97
C LEU A 9 -2.22 -2.27 -17.10
N LYS A 10 -1.89 -1.00 -17.34
CA LYS A 10 -2.55 0.14 -16.71
C LYS A 10 -4.03 0.19 -17.06
N ASP A 11 -4.38 0.05 -18.34
CA ASP A 11 -5.79 0.05 -18.78
C ASP A 11 -6.57 -1.11 -18.19
N VAL A 12 -5.97 -2.30 -18.13
CA VAL A 12 -6.57 -3.46 -17.44
C VAL A 12 -6.81 -3.14 -15.96
N ALA A 13 -5.82 -2.59 -15.25
CA ALA A 13 -5.96 -2.24 -13.84
C ALA A 13 -7.05 -1.18 -13.61
N LEU A 14 -7.05 -0.10 -14.39
CA LEU A 14 -8.04 0.97 -14.28
C LEU A 14 -9.46 0.48 -14.60
N SER A 15 -9.64 -0.38 -15.61
CA SER A 15 -10.94 -0.99 -15.94
C SER A 15 -11.48 -1.88 -14.80
N CYS A 16 -10.60 -2.43 -13.96
CA CYS A 16 -10.96 -3.17 -12.75
C CYS A 16 -11.20 -2.28 -11.52
N GLY A 17 -11.20 -0.94 -11.67
CA GLY A 17 -11.47 0.01 -10.61
C GLY A 17 -10.25 0.45 -9.79
N ILE A 18 -9.03 0.08 -10.20
CA ILE A 18 -7.81 0.58 -9.55
C ILE A 18 -7.70 2.09 -9.76
N SER A 19 -7.30 2.81 -8.71
CA SER A 19 -7.23 4.27 -8.72
C SER A 19 -5.87 4.80 -9.18
N LEU A 20 -4.77 4.11 -8.84
CA LEU A 20 -3.41 4.46 -9.26
C LEU A 20 -2.65 3.21 -9.69
N PHE A 21 -1.83 3.37 -10.72
CA PHE A 21 -0.94 2.36 -11.28
C PHE A 21 0.46 2.97 -11.45
N GLY A 22 1.50 2.23 -11.11
CA GLY A 22 2.87 2.64 -11.35
C GLY A 22 3.81 1.45 -11.33
N VAL A 23 4.99 1.63 -11.93
CA VAL A 23 6.00 0.57 -12.10
C VAL A 23 7.36 1.07 -11.63
N CYS A 24 8.08 0.24 -10.91
CA CYS A 24 9.49 0.49 -10.57
C CYS A 24 10.33 -0.78 -10.75
N ARG A 25 11.67 -0.62 -10.72
CA ARG A 25 12.59 -1.74 -10.56
C ARG A 25 12.75 -2.09 -9.09
N ILE A 26 13.03 -3.37 -8.81
CA ILE A 26 13.20 -3.85 -7.42
C ILE A 26 14.64 -3.69 -6.90
N ASP A 27 15.60 -3.31 -7.71
CA ASP A 27 17.05 -3.32 -7.40
C ASP A 27 17.38 -2.62 -6.07
N SER A 28 16.70 -1.54 -5.72
CA SER A 28 16.94 -0.76 -4.51
C SER A 28 16.41 -1.38 -3.22
N PHE A 29 15.57 -2.44 -3.31
CA PHE A 29 14.93 -3.05 -2.15
C PHE A 29 14.77 -4.57 -2.22
N LYS A 30 15.32 -5.23 -3.24
CA LYS A 30 15.20 -6.69 -3.41
C LYS A 30 15.66 -7.48 -2.17
N GLU A 31 16.71 -7.03 -1.50
CA GLU A 31 17.23 -7.61 -0.25
C GLU A 31 16.25 -7.54 0.94
N LYS A 32 15.19 -6.74 0.81
CA LYS A 32 14.15 -6.60 1.85
C LYS A 32 12.93 -7.48 1.58
N ILE A 33 12.93 -8.24 0.48
CA ILE A 33 11.87 -9.20 0.14
C ILE A 33 12.13 -10.48 0.93
N MET A 34 11.10 -11.02 1.58
CA MET A 34 11.20 -12.13 2.51
C MET A 34 10.26 -13.29 2.14
N GLY A 35 10.65 -14.53 2.47
CA GLY A 35 9.80 -15.71 2.29
C GLY A 35 9.54 -16.07 0.82
N ILE A 36 10.40 -15.62 -0.10
CA ILE A 36 10.44 -15.97 -1.51
C ILE A 36 11.89 -16.34 -1.82
N SER A 37 12.11 -17.38 -2.63
CA SER A 37 13.47 -17.81 -2.94
C SER A 37 14.24 -16.72 -3.72
N PRO A 38 15.57 -16.60 -3.50
CA PRO A 38 16.39 -15.61 -4.20
C PRO A 38 16.32 -15.76 -5.72
N GLU A 39 16.28 -16.99 -6.24
CA GLU A 39 16.22 -17.28 -7.67
C GLU A 39 14.94 -16.70 -8.30
N VAL A 40 13.81 -16.80 -7.61
CA VAL A 40 12.54 -16.22 -8.06
C VAL A 40 12.61 -14.69 -8.03
N ILE A 41 13.16 -14.11 -6.96
CA ILE A 41 13.31 -12.64 -6.85
C ILE A 41 14.22 -12.09 -7.97
N GLU A 42 15.37 -12.72 -8.20
CA GLU A 42 16.32 -12.29 -9.25
C GLU A 42 15.71 -12.39 -10.67
N SER A 43 14.78 -13.32 -10.90
CA SER A 43 14.11 -13.48 -12.19
C SER A 43 13.06 -12.40 -12.48
N LEU A 44 12.62 -11.60 -11.49
CA LEU A 44 11.48 -10.66 -11.57
C LEU A 44 11.88 -9.20 -11.30
N PRO A 45 12.61 -8.53 -12.21
CA PRO A 45 13.25 -7.23 -11.95
C PRO A 45 12.27 -6.04 -11.83
N PHE A 46 11.02 -6.19 -12.22
CA PHE A 46 10.01 -5.13 -12.17
C PHE A 46 8.96 -5.39 -11.09
N ALA A 47 8.47 -4.31 -10.48
CA ALA A 47 7.34 -4.32 -9.56
C ALA A 47 6.26 -3.36 -10.04
N ILE A 48 5.04 -3.87 -10.23
CA ILE A 48 3.84 -3.11 -10.52
C ILE A 48 3.15 -2.82 -9.19
N SER A 49 2.93 -1.56 -8.88
CA SER A 49 2.17 -1.11 -7.71
C SER A 49 0.78 -0.65 -8.12
N LEU A 50 -0.23 -1.21 -7.47
CA LEU A 50 -1.63 -0.84 -7.66
C LEU A 50 -2.17 -0.23 -6.37
N ALA A 51 -2.92 0.87 -6.48
CA ALA A 51 -3.57 1.50 -5.35
C ALA A 51 -5.07 1.66 -5.59
N PHE A 52 -5.87 1.38 -4.57
CA PHE A 52 -7.32 1.60 -4.55
C PHE A 52 -7.66 2.68 -3.52
N ARG A 53 -8.44 3.70 -3.93
CA ARG A 53 -8.94 4.77 -3.05
C ARG A 53 -10.02 4.24 -2.11
N LEU A 54 -9.86 4.49 -0.82
CA LEU A 54 -10.88 4.18 0.18
C LEU A 54 -12.07 5.16 0.09
N SER A 55 -13.28 4.68 0.39
CA SER A 55 -14.46 5.53 0.44
C SER A 55 -14.33 6.59 1.52
N ASP A 56 -14.45 7.86 1.15
CA ASP A 56 -14.36 8.99 2.07
C ASP A 56 -15.40 8.89 3.20
N LYS A 57 -16.63 8.49 2.89
CA LYS A 57 -17.70 8.40 3.90
C LYS A 57 -17.45 7.29 4.94
N VAL A 58 -16.87 6.17 4.50
CA VAL A 58 -16.43 5.10 5.42
C VAL A 58 -15.29 5.59 6.33
N ILE A 59 -14.34 6.34 5.78
CA ILE A 59 -13.22 6.90 6.55
C ILE A 59 -13.70 8.02 7.49
N GLU A 60 -14.62 8.86 7.06
CA GLU A 60 -15.18 9.95 7.87
C GLU A 60 -15.99 9.46 9.08
N ASP A 61 -16.57 8.26 9.00
CA ASP A 61 -17.31 7.62 10.11
C ASP A 61 -16.41 7.18 11.27
N ILE A 62 -15.11 6.99 11.03
CA ILE A 62 -14.14 6.67 12.08
C ILE A 62 -14.02 7.87 13.04
N LYS A 63 -14.24 7.66 14.35
CA LYS A 63 -14.07 8.71 15.39
C LYS A 63 -12.77 8.48 16.17
N ASP A 64 -12.84 7.70 17.21
CA ASP A 64 -11.78 7.39 18.18
C ASP A 64 -11.31 5.93 18.11
N HIS A 65 -12.00 5.10 17.32
CA HIS A 65 -11.68 3.70 17.07
C HIS A 65 -12.16 3.27 15.68
N PRO A 66 -11.68 2.15 15.12
CA PRO A 66 -12.17 1.61 13.84
C PRO A 66 -13.61 1.11 13.97
N THR A 67 -14.44 1.41 12.96
CA THR A 67 -15.84 0.93 12.92
C THR A 67 -15.94 -0.43 12.22
N GLN A 68 -17.03 -1.18 12.45
CA GLN A 68 -17.32 -2.42 11.72
C GLN A 68 -17.48 -2.18 10.21
N LEU A 69 -18.02 -1.01 9.82
CA LEU A 69 -18.12 -0.61 8.43
C LEU A 69 -16.73 -0.41 7.79
N TYR A 70 -15.81 0.24 8.51
CA TYR A 70 -14.42 0.37 8.05
C TYR A 70 -13.72 -0.98 7.95
N LEU A 71 -13.93 -1.90 8.91
CA LEU A 71 -13.41 -3.26 8.86
C LEU A 71 -13.89 -3.99 7.61
N HIS A 72 -15.20 -3.94 7.32
CA HIS A 72 -15.75 -4.57 6.12
C HIS A 72 -15.17 -3.97 4.85
N HIS A 73 -15.16 -2.64 4.74
CA HIS A 73 -14.58 -1.93 3.60
C HIS A 73 -13.10 -2.28 3.38
N TYR A 74 -12.30 -2.28 4.46
CA TYR A 74 -10.89 -2.69 4.43
C TYR A 74 -10.69 -4.09 3.82
N ARG A 75 -11.51 -5.04 4.24
CA ARG A 75 -11.47 -6.43 3.75
C ARG A 75 -11.86 -6.52 2.28
N GLN A 76 -12.96 -5.86 1.89
CA GLN A 76 -13.42 -5.89 0.49
C GLN A 76 -12.41 -5.25 -0.46
N VAL A 77 -11.78 -4.16 -0.06
CA VAL A 77 -10.73 -3.51 -0.86
C VAL A 77 -9.51 -4.42 -1.00
N ASN A 78 -9.08 -5.11 0.06
CA ASN A 78 -7.98 -6.08 -0.05
C ASN A 78 -8.34 -7.23 -0.99
N TYR A 79 -9.54 -7.80 -0.91
CA TYR A 79 -9.99 -8.85 -1.83
C TYR A 79 -10.04 -8.38 -3.29
N LEU A 80 -10.50 -7.15 -3.53
CA LEU A 80 -10.46 -6.56 -4.86
C LEU A 80 -9.01 -6.45 -5.37
N LEU A 81 -8.11 -5.92 -4.55
CA LEU A 81 -6.69 -5.75 -4.89
C LEU A 81 -6.03 -7.10 -5.21
N ASP A 82 -6.26 -8.12 -4.39
CA ASP A 82 -5.73 -9.48 -4.63
C ASP A 82 -6.26 -10.08 -5.95
N ARG A 83 -7.56 -9.90 -6.24
CA ARG A 83 -8.15 -10.35 -7.51
C ARG A 83 -7.56 -9.61 -8.71
N VAL A 84 -7.39 -8.30 -8.62
CA VAL A 84 -6.78 -7.52 -9.72
C VAL A 84 -5.32 -7.91 -9.90
N ALA A 85 -4.57 -8.15 -8.83
CA ALA A 85 -3.20 -8.65 -8.91
C ALA A 85 -3.12 -10.00 -9.66
N LEU A 86 -4.05 -10.92 -9.40
CA LEU A 86 -4.17 -12.18 -10.14
C LEU A 86 -4.50 -11.96 -11.62
N LEU A 87 -5.42 -11.05 -11.95
CA LEU A 87 -5.76 -10.72 -13.34
C LEU A 87 -4.57 -10.10 -14.09
N ILE A 88 -3.80 -9.22 -13.45
CA ILE A 88 -2.57 -8.66 -14.02
C ILE A 88 -1.54 -9.77 -14.25
N ALA A 89 -1.34 -10.67 -13.28
CA ALA A 89 -0.43 -11.79 -13.41
C ALA A 89 -0.83 -12.72 -14.58
N ASP A 90 -2.11 -13.08 -14.71
CA ASP A 90 -2.64 -13.88 -15.82
C ASP A 90 -2.41 -13.21 -17.19
N ASN A 91 -2.64 -11.88 -17.27
CA ASN A 91 -2.35 -11.12 -18.50
C ASN A 91 -0.87 -11.13 -18.88
N ILE A 92 0.04 -11.09 -17.91
CA ILE A 92 1.49 -11.18 -18.11
C ILE A 92 1.86 -12.59 -18.58
N GLN A 93 1.37 -13.63 -17.91
CA GLN A 93 1.65 -15.03 -18.22
C GLN A 93 1.15 -15.43 -19.62
N LYS A 94 -0.02 -14.95 -20.05
CA LYS A 94 -0.53 -15.13 -21.42
C LYS A 94 0.37 -14.53 -22.50
N ARG A 95 1.29 -13.66 -22.13
CA ARG A 95 2.31 -13.07 -23.03
C ARG A 95 3.64 -13.79 -22.97
N GLY A 96 3.73 -14.92 -22.22
CA GLY A 96 4.93 -15.73 -22.10
C GLY A 96 5.95 -15.18 -21.09
N TYR A 97 5.53 -14.30 -20.17
CA TYR A 97 6.37 -13.76 -19.12
C TYR A 97 5.94 -14.27 -17.75
N ASP A 98 6.85 -14.16 -16.76
CA ASP A 98 6.58 -14.56 -15.39
C ASP A 98 5.98 -13.41 -14.58
N ALA A 99 5.07 -13.75 -13.65
CA ALA A 99 4.47 -12.82 -12.73
C ALA A 99 4.22 -13.45 -11.36
N LEU A 100 4.47 -12.70 -10.30
CA LEU A 100 4.24 -13.11 -8.92
C LEU A 100 3.37 -12.05 -8.21
N PRO A 101 2.06 -12.31 -8.05
CA PRO A 101 1.19 -11.44 -7.27
C PRO A 101 1.48 -11.60 -5.77
N ILE A 102 1.76 -10.50 -5.08
CA ILE A 102 2.01 -10.48 -3.64
C ILE A 102 0.73 -10.06 -2.92
N PRO A 103 0.22 -10.84 -1.95
CA PRO A 103 -1.04 -10.53 -1.26
C PRO A 103 -1.06 -9.15 -0.60
N ALA A 104 -2.15 -8.41 -0.75
CA ALA A 104 -2.32 -7.03 -0.26
C ALA A 104 -2.19 -6.89 1.27
N SER A 105 -2.42 -7.96 2.03
CA SER A 105 -2.48 -7.88 3.50
C SER A 105 -2.10 -9.20 4.19
N GLN A 106 -1.05 -9.85 3.73
CA GLN A 106 -0.50 -11.04 4.38
C GLN A 106 0.65 -10.66 5.31
N VAL A 107 0.64 -11.20 6.53
CA VAL A 107 1.76 -11.13 7.48
C VAL A 107 2.42 -12.51 7.52
N ILE A 108 3.74 -12.55 7.30
CA ILE A 108 4.56 -13.78 7.35
C ILE A 108 5.50 -13.79 8.57
N ASP A 109 5.81 -12.63 9.12
CA ASP A 109 6.57 -12.45 10.36
C ASP A 109 5.71 -11.65 11.35
N TRP A 110 5.09 -12.36 12.29
CA TRP A 110 4.19 -11.77 13.28
C TRP A 110 4.92 -11.03 14.41
N GLU A 111 6.18 -11.37 14.66
CA GLU A 111 6.98 -10.68 15.65
C GLU A 111 7.32 -9.26 15.20
N ASN A 112 7.79 -9.11 13.95
CA ASN A 112 8.15 -7.83 13.36
C ASN A 112 7.04 -7.23 12.46
N GLN A 113 5.91 -7.91 12.31
CA GLN A 113 4.74 -7.53 11.51
C GLN A 113 5.09 -7.20 10.06
N LYS A 114 5.84 -8.10 9.45
CA LYS A 114 6.28 -7.97 8.06
C LYS A 114 5.53 -8.94 7.14
N GLY A 115 5.19 -8.47 5.96
CA GLY A 115 4.78 -9.29 4.82
C GLY A 115 5.97 -9.66 3.95
N HIS A 116 5.72 -10.29 2.79
CA HIS A 116 6.78 -10.63 1.82
C HIS A 116 7.57 -9.40 1.37
N LEU A 117 6.90 -8.28 1.17
CA LEU A 117 7.51 -6.99 0.84
C LEU A 117 6.67 -5.82 1.39
N SER A 118 7.26 -4.63 1.37
CA SER A 118 6.56 -3.42 1.76
C SER A 118 5.89 -2.75 0.55
N HIS A 119 4.57 -2.99 0.35
CA HIS A 119 3.80 -2.36 -0.72
C HIS A 119 3.94 -0.84 -0.76
N LYS A 120 4.04 -0.18 0.40
CA LYS A 120 4.24 1.28 0.48
C LYS A 120 5.60 1.73 -0.05
N LEU A 121 6.64 0.90 0.11
CA LEU A 121 7.96 1.17 -0.46
C LEU A 121 7.91 1.02 -1.98
N VAL A 122 7.32 -0.08 -2.49
CA VAL A 122 7.12 -0.27 -3.93
C VAL A 122 6.33 0.90 -4.53
N ALA A 123 5.22 1.29 -3.90
CA ALA A 123 4.39 2.39 -4.36
C ALA A 123 5.12 3.75 -4.38
N GLN A 124 6.01 3.99 -3.40
CA GLN A 124 6.87 5.18 -3.39
C GLN A 124 7.87 5.17 -4.54
N GLU A 125 8.55 4.03 -4.77
CA GLU A 125 9.51 3.90 -5.88
C GLU A 125 8.80 3.95 -7.25
N ALA A 126 7.57 3.46 -7.34
CA ALA A 126 6.69 3.54 -8.52
C ALA A 126 5.98 4.90 -8.68
N GLY A 127 6.34 5.93 -7.90
CA GLY A 127 5.85 7.29 -8.09
C GLY A 127 4.42 7.56 -7.64
N LEU A 128 3.76 6.66 -6.90
CA LEU A 128 2.37 6.85 -6.46
C LEU A 128 2.21 7.82 -5.29
N GLY A 129 3.30 8.12 -4.60
CA GLY A 129 3.29 8.99 -3.43
C GLY A 129 4.61 8.95 -2.65
N TRP A 130 4.57 9.28 -1.38
CA TRP A 130 5.70 9.21 -0.45
C TRP A 130 5.31 8.53 0.86
N ILE A 131 6.26 7.98 1.58
CA ILE A 131 6.02 7.45 2.93
C ILE A 131 5.97 8.63 3.90
N GLY A 132 4.78 8.85 4.50
CA GLY A 132 4.53 9.94 5.43
C GLY A 132 4.95 9.63 6.88
N ARG A 133 4.78 10.64 7.77
CA ARG A 133 5.03 10.50 9.22
C ARG A 133 4.24 9.38 9.88
N ASN A 134 3.05 9.08 9.37
CA ASN A 134 2.20 7.97 9.83
C ASN A 134 2.65 6.59 9.33
N ASN A 135 3.83 6.50 8.73
CA ASN A 135 4.39 5.29 8.16
C ASN A 135 3.50 4.59 7.08
N LEU A 136 2.63 5.36 6.43
CA LEU A 136 1.79 4.92 5.31
C LEU A 136 2.23 5.60 4.01
N LEU A 137 1.83 5.04 2.87
CA LEU A 137 1.89 5.78 1.61
C LEU A 137 0.94 6.97 1.68
N VAL A 138 1.42 8.14 1.33
CA VAL A 138 0.63 9.37 1.16
C VAL A 138 0.63 9.74 -0.30
N THR A 139 -0.54 9.70 -0.94
CA THR A 139 -0.71 10.15 -2.34
C THR A 139 -1.00 11.65 -2.38
N PRO A 140 -0.62 12.36 -3.47
CA PRO A 140 -0.94 13.77 -3.62
C PRO A 140 -2.43 14.07 -3.49
N GLU A 141 -3.27 13.22 -4.12
CA GLU A 141 -4.71 13.45 -4.28
C GLU A 141 -5.50 13.08 -3.02
N TRP A 142 -5.22 11.91 -2.42
CA TRP A 142 -6.07 11.32 -1.37
C TRP A 142 -5.35 11.09 -0.04
N GLY A 143 -4.11 11.56 0.07
CA GLY A 143 -3.31 11.33 1.26
C GLY A 143 -3.10 9.84 1.53
N ALA A 144 -3.30 9.41 2.77
CA ALA A 144 -3.14 8.01 3.15
C ALA A 144 -4.43 7.16 2.95
N ARG A 145 -5.44 7.69 2.25
CA ARG A 145 -6.73 7.01 2.03
C ARG A 145 -6.69 6.02 0.88
N VAL A 146 -5.66 5.20 0.83
CA VAL A 146 -5.46 4.15 -0.19
C VAL A 146 -5.04 2.83 0.42
N ARG A 147 -5.33 1.73 -0.29
CA ARG A 147 -4.79 0.39 -0.05
C ARG A 147 -3.97 -0.03 -1.26
N LEU A 148 -3.00 -0.91 -1.05
CA LEU A 148 -1.96 -1.23 -2.03
C LEU A 148 -1.85 -2.73 -2.24
N VAL A 149 -1.43 -3.11 -3.46
CA VAL A 149 -0.97 -4.46 -3.80
C VAL A 149 0.20 -4.35 -4.80
N THR A 150 0.99 -5.38 -4.91
CA THR A 150 2.16 -5.44 -5.81
C THR A 150 2.14 -6.73 -6.62
N VAL A 151 2.54 -6.62 -7.89
CA VAL A 151 2.85 -7.78 -8.76
C VAL A 151 4.31 -7.64 -9.21
N LEU A 152 5.14 -8.65 -8.94
CA LEU A 152 6.50 -8.72 -9.49
C LEU A 152 6.47 -9.41 -10.84
N THR A 153 7.36 -9.01 -11.78
CA THR A 153 7.37 -9.57 -13.14
C THR A 153 8.71 -9.36 -13.86
N ASN A 154 8.97 -10.19 -14.86
CA ASN A 154 10.05 -10.00 -15.84
C ASN A 154 9.55 -9.43 -17.19
N LEU A 155 8.25 -9.15 -17.33
CA LEU A 155 7.75 -8.43 -18.51
C LEU A 155 8.44 -7.08 -18.61
N PRO A 156 9.09 -6.74 -19.76
CA PRO A 156 9.70 -5.43 -19.95
C PRO A 156 8.66 -4.31 -19.84
N LEU A 157 8.85 -3.41 -18.86
CA LEU A 157 7.93 -2.33 -18.55
C LEU A 157 8.69 -1.00 -18.44
N LYS A 158 8.09 0.06 -18.97
CA LYS A 158 8.49 1.42 -18.61
C LYS A 158 8.37 1.61 -17.10
N THR A 159 9.34 2.29 -16.49
CA THR A 159 9.32 2.61 -15.06
C THR A 159 8.94 4.06 -14.81
N ASP A 160 8.24 4.29 -13.71
CA ASP A 160 7.91 5.61 -13.20
C ASP A 160 9.04 6.14 -12.29
N ARG A 161 8.99 7.43 -11.99
CA ARG A 161 9.97 8.09 -11.14
C ARG A 161 9.36 8.40 -9.78
N ARG A 162 10.11 8.12 -8.73
CA ARG A 162 9.77 8.50 -7.37
C ARG A 162 9.48 10.00 -7.28
N LEU A 163 8.40 10.35 -6.58
CA LEU A 163 8.06 11.76 -6.33
C LEU A 163 9.03 12.38 -5.33
N LYS A 164 9.53 13.57 -5.65
CA LYS A 164 10.33 14.42 -4.73
C LYS A 164 9.37 15.23 -3.84
N LYS A 165 8.59 14.54 -2.98
CA LYS A 165 7.61 15.14 -2.07
C LYS A 165 7.72 14.55 -0.68
N ASP A 166 7.24 15.29 0.33
CA ASP A 166 7.18 14.90 1.74
C ASP A 166 5.92 15.53 2.39
N CYS A 167 5.73 15.29 3.67
CA CYS A 167 4.65 15.88 4.47
C CYS A 167 4.86 17.35 4.82
N ASP A 168 6.02 17.92 4.53
CA ASP A 168 6.41 19.31 4.82
C ASP A 168 6.03 19.74 6.27
N SER A 169 5.29 20.81 6.44
CA SER A 169 4.82 21.32 7.74
C SER A 169 3.58 20.61 8.28
N CYS A 170 2.96 19.66 7.53
CA CYS A 170 1.73 19.00 7.95
C CYS A 170 1.96 18.07 9.15
N LYS A 171 1.24 18.31 10.26
CA LYS A 171 1.27 17.50 11.49
C LYS A 171 -0.11 16.90 11.84
N ALA A 172 -1.04 16.82 10.89
CA ALA A 172 -2.43 16.42 11.16
C ALA A 172 -2.52 15.01 11.78
N CYS A 173 -1.76 14.04 11.27
CA CYS A 173 -1.75 12.67 11.78
C CYS A 173 -1.12 12.54 13.18
N ILE A 174 -0.15 13.40 13.53
CA ILE A 174 0.47 13.41 14.86
C ILE A 174 -0.58 13.75 15.93
N LYS A 175 -1.36 14.82 15.68
CA LYS A 175 -2.36 15.35 16.62
C LYS A 175 -3.47 14.36 16.98
N VAL A 176 -3.76 13.43 16.11
CA VAL A 176 -4.91 12.50 16.27
C VAL A 176 -4.50 11.09 16.64
N CYS A 177 -3.19 10.77 16.68
CA CYS A 177 -2.73 9.41 16.92
C CYS A 177 -3.00 8.98 18.38
N PRO A 178 -3.92 8.00 18.63
CA PRO A 178 -4.24 7.58 19.98
C PRO A 178 -3.08 6.85 20.67
N ALA A 179 -2.19 6.25 19.88
CA ALA A 179 -0.99 5.58 20.36
C ALA A 179 0.19 6.54 20.60
N GLN A 180 0.08 7.83 20.20
CA GLN A 180 1.21 8.77 20.14
C GLN A 180 2.44 8.21 19.39
N ALA A 181 2.21 7.26 18.49
CA ALA A 181 3.23 6.55 17.73
C ALA A 181 3.86 7.39 16.61
N ILE A 182 3.16 8.45 16.15
CA ILE A 182 3.58 9.29 15.03
C ILE A 182 4.37 10.47 15.57
N LYS A 183 5.61 10.61 15.11
CA LYS A 183 6.55 11.66 15.52
C LYS A 183 6.76 12.70 14.39
N GLU A 184 7.52 13.74 14.66
CA GLU A 184 7.84 14.75 13.64
C GLU A 184 8.70 14.18 12.52
N LYS A 185 9.68 13.36 12.87
CA LYS A 185 10.49 12.60 11.90
C LYS A 185 9.86 11.25 11.66
N LYS A 186 9.73 10.85 10.40
CA LYS A 186 9.10 9.57 10.01
C LYS A 186 9.89 8.35 10.48
N GLU A 187 11.21 8.51 10.64
CA GLU A 187 12.12 7.48 11.12
C GLU A 187 11.89 7.14 12.61
N GLU A 188 11.28 8.07 13.36
CA GLU A 188 10.95 7.90 14.78
C GLU A 188 9.55 7.30 15.01
N PHE A 189 8.89 6.81 13.96
CA PHE A 189 7.58 6.17 14.08
C PHE A 189 7.66 4.95 15.00
N ASP A 190 6.88 4.98 16.10
CA ASP A 190 6.81 3.88 17.05
C ASP A 190 5.83 2.80 16.57
N HIS A 191 6.39 1.80 15.88
CA HIS A 191 5.62 0.69 15.34
C HIS A 191 4.96 -0.16 16.42
N ILE A 192 5.64 -0.34 17.56
CA ILE A 192 5.15 -1.16 18.69
C ILE A 192 3.95 -0.49 19.34
N ALA A 193 4.05 0.80 19.70
CA ALA A 193 2.93 1.54 20.28
C ALA A 193 1.69 1.56 19.36
N CYS A 194 1.90 1.73 18.04
CA CYS A 194 0.83 1.65 17.06
C CYS A 194 0.15 0.27 17.08
N PHE A 195 0.93 -0.81 17.09
CA PHE A 195 0.40 -2.17 17.06
C PHE A 195 -0.32 -2.54 18.36
N GLU A 196 0.21 -2.18 19.52
CA GLU A 196 -0.47 -2.41 20.80
C GLU A 196 -1.83 -1.72 20.86
N THR A 197 -1.92 -0.50 20.31
CA THR A 197 -3.22 0.20 20.19
C THR A 197 -4.18 -0.56 19.27
N MET A 198 -3.73 -1.12 18.16
CA MET A 198 -4.58 -1.95 17.28
C MET A 198 -5.01 -3.26 17.96
N LYS A 199 -4.15 -3.88 18.79
CA LYS A 199 -4.52 -5.05 19.63
C LYS A 199 -5.63 -4.68 20.62
N LYS A 200 -5.52 -3.52 21.27
CA LYS A 200 -6.54 -2.99 22.18
C LYS A 200 -7.87 -2.83 21.46
N PHE A 201 -7.90 -2.15 20.30
CA PHE A 201 -9.11 -1.97 19.49
C PHE A 201 -9.73 -3.30 19.04
N ARG A 202 -8.90 -4.27 18.64
CA ARG A 202 -9.35 -5.59 18.27
C ARG A 202 -10.14 -6.26 19.41
N LYS A 203 -9.65 -6.14 20.64
CA LYS A 203 -10.27 -6.73 21.83
C LYS A 203 -11.53 -5.96 22.27
N GLU A 204 -11.45 -4.63 22.35
CA GLU A 204 -12.51 -3.80 22.92
C GLU A 204 -13.71 -3.61 21.98
N TYR A 205 -13.46 -3.51 20.67
CA TYR A 205 -14.50 -3.22 19.67
C TYR A 205 -14.82 -4.40 18.75
N ASN A 206 -14.36 -5.60 19.10
CA ASN A 206 -14.57 -6.83 18.32
C ASN A 206 -14.14 -6.68 16.84
N ILE A 207 -13.04 -5.99 16.58
CA ILE A 207 -12.45 -5.81 15.26
C ILE A 207 -11.55 -7.01 14.97
N SER A 208 -11.90 -7.84 13.98
CA SER A 208 -11.17 -9.08 13.68
C SER A 208 -9.78 -8.88 13.06
N HIS A 209 -9.37 -7.62 12.76
CA HIS A 209 -8.09 -7.25 12.14
C HIS A 209 -7.34 -6.22 12.98
N TYR A 210 -6.04 -6.10 12.76
CA TYR A 210 -5.20 -5.06 13.35
C TYR A 210 -5.27 -3.79 12.48
N ILE A 211 -6.33 -3.02 12.67
CA ILE A 211 -6.59 -1.76 11.95
C ILE A 211 -6.98 -0.66 12.95
N CYS A 212 -6.73 0.60 12.55
CA CYS A 212 -7.12 1.79 13.32
C CYS A 212 -7.86 2.79 12.43
N GLY A 213 -7.21 3.34 11.38
CA GLY A 213 -7.81 4.26 10.42
C GLY A 213 -7.82 5.74 10.84
N ILE A 214 -7.54 6.10 12.10
CA ILE A 214 -7.64 7.48 12.60
C ILE A 214 -6.65 8.41 11.88
N CYS A 215 -5.40 8.00 11.73
CA CYS A 215 -4.40 8.78 10.99
C CYS A 215 -4.67 8.79 9.48
N VAL A 216 -5.32 7.74 8.94
CA VAL A 216 -5.80 7.70 7.54
C VAL A 216 -6.86 8.78 7.31
N LYS A 217 -7.83 8.91 8.23
CA LYS A 217 -8.87 9.96 8.17
C LYS A 217 -8.27 11.36 8.18
N ALA A 218 -7.26 11.60 9.02
CA ALA A 218 -6.62 12.91 9.15
C ALA A 218 -5.75 13.30 7.94
N CYS A 219 -5.27 12.33 7.17
CA CYS A 219 -4.36 12.54 6.05
C CYS A 219 -5.14 12.64 4.73
N LYS A 220 -5.34 13.87 4.23
CA LYS A 220 -6.17 14.16 3.05
C LYS A 220 -5.36 14.44 1.77
N GLY A 221 -4.04 14.32 1.81
CA GLY A 221 -3.19 14.71 0.68
C GLY A 221 -2.90 16.21 0.64
N GLN A 222 -2.31 16.66 -0.46
CA GLN A 222 -1.92 18.06 -0.67
C GLN A 222 -2.79 18.79 -1.70
N ILE A 223 -3.49 18.05 -2.54
CA ILE A 223 -4.42 18.63 -3.53
C ILE A 223 -5.76 18.83 -2.84
N LYS A 224 -6.19 20.10 -2.74
CA LYS A 224 -7.56 20.43 -2.30
C LYS A 224 -8.47 20.27 -3.52
N HIS A 225 -9.42 19.36 -3.45
CA HIS A 225 -10.53 19.24 -4.40
C HIS A 225 -11.66 20.18 -4.01
#